data_9bab2ab667d449d6677def247fa02eb2
#
_entry.id   9bab2ab667d449d6677def247fa02eb2
#
_cell.length_a   1.000
_cell.length_b   1.000
_cell.length_c   1.000
_cell.angle_alpha   90.00
_cell.angle_beta   90.00
_cell.angle_gamma   90.00
#
_symmetry.space_group_name_H-M   'P 1'
#
loop_
_entity.id
_entity.type
_entity.pdbx_description
1 polymer ?
#
loop_
_entity_poly.entity_id
_entity_poly.type
_entity_poly.pdbx_seq_one_letter_code
_entity_poly.pdbx_strand_id
1 'polypeptide(L)'
;MNEKREILNKLFTEIQTKQLMNGTVLVAQDGELLYKGAFGEAELDSKRKLKINSIFNLASVSKPMTALGILLLVQDHKLSLDDPIEKWLPHIPYKGATVRQLLNHTSGLPDYLELFEHHWDKTQIAVNQDLLELLIKYQPERLFELNDHMEYSNTGYVMLALIIEKVSGHSFADYMKTNIFLPVGMQDTEVFCQRLTGQVMDNYAYGYVFDVYKGKHVLPDEFPETDFVVYLDGIVGDGALHSTVDDLYLLDRALRDGTLIDDTLLKEAYSPSSPRLDSQFKYGLGWILENDKKRGRSVWHSGGWPGYTTYFKRYIDHDSTIIFLRNKEQDFDFEQSILRAIENILFDEPYEIPNVLEFQMAKTLDPEILNKYVGEYRLDENPEMSAKVLMKNQRLFLELPGSMKLEMYAVSDTEFFLRSLSVTVKFANDGIYRHLTIHDGSTTQTARRI
;
A
#
# COMPACT_ATOMS: atom_id res chain seq x y z
N MET A 1 4.08 15.75 27.94
CA MET A 1 4.10 14.27 27.73
C MET A 1 3.03 13.52 28.51
N ASN A 2 2.87 13.69 29.80
CA ASN A 2 1.78 13.01 30.55
C ASN A 2 0.37 13.36 29.99
N GLU A 3 0.12 14.60 29.63
CA GLU A 3 -1.16 15.02 29.06
C GLU A 3 -1.44 14.31 27.72
N LYS A 4 -0.47 14.21 26.80
CA LYS A 4 -0.63 13.51 25.52
C LYS A 4 -0.91 12.01 25.72
N ARG A 5 -0.25 11.38 26.69
CA ARG A 5 -0.53 9.97 27.07
C ARG A 5 -1.98 9.80 27.54
N GLU A 6 -2.50 10.70 28.37
CA GLU A 6 -3.87 10.67 28.85
C GLU A 6 -4.87 10.85 27.71
N ILE A 7 -4.60 11.79 26.80
CA ILE A 7 -5.46 12.06 25.64
C ILE A 7 -5.46 10.86 24.68
N LEU A 8 -4.29 10.28 24.36
CA LEU A 8 -4.19 9.07 23.53
C LEU A 8 -4.90 7.87 24.19
N ASN A 9 -4.72 7.67 25.50
CA ASN A 9 -5.45 6.63 26.23
C ASN A 9 -6.97 6.83 26.14
N LYS A 10 -7.46 8.05 26.24
CA LYS A 10 -8.88 8.36 26.09
C LYS A 10 -9.37 8.05 24.68
N LEU A 11 -8.66 8.51 23.65
CA LEU A 11 -8.98 8.24 22.25
C LEU A 11 -9.11 6.74 21.99
N PHE A 12 -8.09 5.97 22.38
CA PHE A 12 -8.07 4.53 22.12
C PHE A 12 -9.02 3.72 23.02
N THR A 13 -9.35 4.20 24.20
CA THR A 13 -10.43 3.62 25.02
C THR A 13 -11.78 3.76 24.31
N GLU A 14 -12.07 4.90 23.71
CA GLU A 14 -13.28 5.09 22.92
C GLU A 14 -13.31 4.22 21.66
N ILE A 15 -12.19 4.16 20.93
CA ILE A 15 -12.02 3.27 19.78
C ILE A 15 -12.28 1.83 20.17
N GLN A 16 -11.72 1.37 21.29
CA GLN A 16 -11.93 0.02 21.80
C GLN A 16 -13.37 -0.24 22.22
N THR A 17 -13.98 0.67 22.98
CA THR A 17 -15.36 0.55 23.49
C THR A 17 -16.36 0.44 22.34
N LYS A 18 -16.14 1.22 21.29
CA LYS A 18 -16.98 1.21 20.08
C LYS A 18 -16.58 0.12 19.06
N GLN A 19 -15.54 -0.67 19.34
CA GLN A 19 -14.98 -1.70 18.45
C GLN A 19 -14.63 -1.18 17.05
N LEU A 20 -14.11 0.03 16.98
CA LEU A 20 -13.87 0.74 15.72
C LEU A 20 -12.64 0.25 14.97
N MET A 21 -11.70 -0.44 15.61
CA MET A 21 -10.41 -0.80 15.03
C MET A 21 -10.09 -2.29 15.25
N ASN A 22 -9.44 -2.90 14.27
CA ASN A 22 -8.82 -4.22 14.36
C ASN A 22 -7.37 -4.12 13.91
N GLY A 23 -6.44 -4.10 14.85
CA GLY A 23 -5.01 -3.87 14.55
C GLY A 23 -4.18 -3.51 15.78
N THR A 24 -2.95 -3.13 15.55
CA THR A 24 -2.01 -2.63 16.57
C THR A 24 -1.55 -1.23 16.24
N VAL A 25 -1.22 -0.46 17.27
CA VAL A 25 -0.73 0.91 17.15
C VAL A 25 0.40 1.16 18.13
N LEU A 26 1.38 1.95 17.70
CA LEU A 26 2.44 2.51 18.54
C LEU A 26 2.62 3.99 18.20
N VAL A 27 2.67 4.83 19.24
CA VAL A 27 2.93 6.27 19.14
C VAL A 27 4.04 6.62 20.11
N ALA A 28 5.10 7.24 19.60
CA ALA A 28 6.25 7.69 20.40
C ALA A 28 6.59 9.15 20.07
N GLN A 29 7.17 9.87 21.03
CA GLN A 29 7.71 11.21 20.86
C GLN A 29 8.89 11.43 21.81
N ASP A 30 9.94 12.13 21.34
CA ASP A 30 11.16 12.44 22.10
C ASP A 30 11.84 11.18 22.67
N GLY A 31 11.82 10.06 21.91
CA GLY A 31 12.34 8.78 22.33
C GLY A 31 11.50 8.03 23.37
N GLU A 32 10.38 8.61 23.82
CA GLU A 32 9.47 7.99 24.79
C GLU A 32 8.22 7.41 24.13
N LEU A 33 7.85 6.21 24.54
CA LEU A 33 6.59 5.59 24.15
C LEU A 33 5.42 6.34 24.82
N LEU A 34 4.55 6.99 24.02
CA LEU A 34 3.34 7.65 24.50
C LEU A 34 2.16 6.70 24.59
N TYR A 35 1.99 5.82 23.58
CA TYR A 35 0.90 4.86 23.55
C TYR A 35 1.29 3.61 22.77
N LYS A 36 0.78 2.46 23.22
CA LYS A 36 0.85 1.20 22.49
C LYS A 36 -0.38 0.35 22.83
N GLY A 37 -1.07 -0.18 21.80
CA GLY A 37 -2.28 -0.97 21.99
C GLY A 37 -2.53 -1.99 20.89
N ALA A 38 -3.31 -3.04 21.24
CA ALA A 38 -3.80 -4.06 20.32
C ALA A 38 -5.32 -4.19 20.46
N PHE A 39 -6.04 -4.24 19.33
CA PHE A 39 -7.49 -4.16 19.27
C PHE A 39 -8.05 -5.23 18.34
N GLY A 40 -9.11 -5.89 18.74
CA GLY A 40 -9.84 -6.84 17.91
C GLY A 40 -9.20 -8.22 17.85
N GLU A 41 -9.28 -8.86 16.67
CA GLU A 41 -8.99 -10.27 16.48
C GLU A 41 -7.89 -10.49 15.43
N ALA A 42 -6.94 -11.37 15.74
CA ALA A 42 -5.91 -11.84 14.83
C ALA A 42 -6.47 -12.90 13.87
N GLU A 43 -7.50 -13.62 14.30
CA GLU A 43 -8.17 -14.64 13.53
C GLU A 43 -9.67 -14.65 13.91
N LEU A 44 -10.53 -14.41 12.92
CA LEU A 44 -11.97 -14.23 13.18
C LEU A 44 -12.68 -15.53 13.55
N ASP A 45 -12.34 -16.65 12.90
CA ASP A 45 -13.03 -17.93 13.12
C ASP A 45 -12.80 -18.49 14.53
N SER A 46 -11.55 -18.48 14.99
CA SER A 46 -11.18 -18.92 16.34
C SER A 46 -11.40 -17.83 17.39
N LYS A 47 -11.70 -16.59 16.98
CA LYS A 47 -11.78 -15.39 17.85
C LYS A 47 -10.48 -15.12 18.62
N ARG A 48 -9.35 -15.55 18.08
CA ARG A 48 -8.03 -15.32 18.66
C ARG A 48 -7.72 -13.80 18.63
N LYS A 49 -7.52 -13.25 19.82
CA LYS A 49 -7.29 -11.81 19.97
C LYS A 49 -5.91 -11.38 19.47
N LEU A 50 -5.84 -10.18 18.94
CA LEU A 50 -4.58 -9.51 18.67
C LEU A 50 -3.83 -9.25 19.98
N LYS A 51 -2.50 -9.37 19.89
CA LYS A 51 -1.54 -9.02 20.94
C LYS A 51 -0.60 -7.95 20.39
N ILE A 52 0.14 -7.29 21.26
CA ILE A 52 1.14 -6.28 20.85
C ILE A 52 2.18 -6.88 19.89
N ASN A 53 2.58 -8.11 20.13
CA ASN A 53 3.51 -8.85 19.28
C ASN A 53 2.80 -9.67 18.17
N SER A 54 1.58 -9.32 17.79
CA SER A 54 0.98 -9.88 16.58
C SER A 54 1.71 -9.39 15.35
N ILE A 55 1.97 -10.30 14.42
CA ILE A 55 2.77 -10.08 13.23
C ILE A 55 1.83 -9.82 12.04
N PHE A 56 2.06 -8.74 11.33
CA PHE A 56 1.24 -8.29 10.20
C PHE A 56 2.05 -8.28 8.91
N ASN A 57 1.40 -8.61 7.80
CA ASN A 57 1.94 -8.27 6.50
C ASN A 57 2.01 -6.74 6.36
N LEU A 58 3.21 -6.23 6.10
CA LEU A 58 3.47 -4.80 6.01
C LEU A 58 3.04 -4.19 4.67
N ALA A 59 2.75 -5.03 3.69
CA ALA A 59 2.51 -4.57 2.32
C ALA A 59 3.62 -3.59 1.88
N SER A 60 3.28 -2.45 1.30
CA SER A 60 4.28 -1.50 0.78
C SER A 60 5.13 -0.79 1.84
N VAL A 61 4.83 -0.89 3.14
CA VAL A 61 5.77 -0.47 4.20
C VAL A 61 7.05 -1.33 4.18
N SER A 62 7.09 -2.40 3.41
CA SER A 62 8.30 -3.16 3.07
C SER A 62 9.31 -2.37 2.23
N LYS A 63 8.84 -1.45 1.38
CA LYS A 63 9.69 -0.72 0.42
C LYS A 63 10.80 0.11 1.08
N PRO A 64 10.56 0.86 2.16
CA PRO A 64 11.63 1.49 2.93
C PRO A 64 12.75 0.53 3.34
N MET A 65 12.41 -0.69 3.75
CA MET A 65 13.40 -1.68 4.17
C MET A 65 14.13 -2.29 2.97
N THR A 66 13.46 -2.55 1.85
CA THR A 66 14.11 -2.96 0.59
C THR A 66 15.07 -1.88 0.10
N ALA A 67 14.66 -0.61 0.15
CA ALA A 67 15.54 0.51 -0.18
C ALA A 67 16.75 0.57 0.75
N LEU A 68 16.57 0.35 2.05
CA LEU A 68 17.66 0.27 3.01
C LEU A 68 18.63 -0.86 2.68
N GLY A 69 18.13 -2.03 2.24
CA GLY A 69 18.97 -3.14 1.77
C GLY A 69 19.87 -2.75 0.58
N ILE A 70 19.34 -1.98 -0.38
CA ILE A 70 20.13 -1.41 -1.47
C ILE A 70 21.16 -0.41 -0.95
N LEU A 71 20.75 0.50 -0.07
CA LEU A 71 21.63 1.54 0.47
C LEU A 71 22.80 0.94 1.29
N LEU A 72 22.59 -0.17 1.98
CA LEU A 72 23.69 -0.90 2.66
C LEU A 72 24.68 -1.48 1.65
N LEU A 73 24.21 -1.99 0.51
CA LEU A 73 25.12 -2.43 -0.57
C LEU A 73 25.89 -1.26 -1.20
N VAL A 74 25.29 -0.07 -1.26
CA VAL A 74 25.97 1.16 -1.69
C VAL A 74 27.01 1.58 -0.67
N GLN A 75 26.69 1.56 0.60
CA GLN A 75 27.62 1.85 1.71
C GLN A 75 28.85 0.93 1.70
N ASP A 76 28.63 -0.35 1.38
CA ASP A 76 29.67 -1.36 1.23
C ASP A 76 30.45 -1.26 -0.10
N HIS A 77 30.16 -0.27 -0.95
CA HIS A 77 30.74 -0.11 -2.28
C HIS A 77 30.55 -1.30 -3.22
N LYS A 78 29.52 -2.13 -3.00
CA LYS A 78 29.18 -3.28 -3.85
C LYS A 78 28.26 -2.90 -5.01
N LEU A 79 27.56 -1.78 -4.88
CA LEU A 79 26.56 -1.27 -5.79
C LEU A 79 26.66 0.27 -5.87
N SER A 80 26.36 0.87 -7.03
CA SER A 80 26.11 2.30 -7.16
C SER A 80 24.63 2.56 -7.43
N LEU A 81 24.09 3.65 -6.87
CA LEU A 81 22.73 4.09 -7.20
C LEU A 81 22.56 4.39 -8.70
N ASP A 82 23.62 4.79 -9.36
CA ASP A 82 23.62 5.13 -10.79
C ASP A 82 24.06 3.95 -11.70
N ASP A 83 24.25 2.75 -11.12
CA ASP A 83 24.44 1.53 -11.92
C ASP A 83 23.19 1.26 -12.77
N PRO A 84 23.36 0.97 -14.07
CA PRO A 84 22.26 0.52 -14.92
C PRO A 84 21.81 -0.88 -14.48
N ILE A 85 20.50 -1.11 -14.45
CA ILE A 85 19.91 -2.35 -13.93
C ILE A 85 20.33 -3.60 -14.73
N GLU A 86 20.59 -3.45 -16.03
CA GLU A 86 21.07 -4.54 -16.88
C GLU A 86 22.46 -5.07 -16.50
N LYS A 87 23.22 -4.33 -15.71
CA LYS A 87 24.48 -4.82 -15.12
C LYS A 87 24.24 -6.00 -14.19
N TRP A 88 23.11 -6.01 -13.48
CA TRP A 88 22.76 -7.00 -12.48
C TRP A 88 21.67 -7.97 -12.96
N LEU A 89 20.81 -7.52 -13.88
CA LEU A 89 19.70 -8.27 -14.46
C LEU A 89 19.90 -8.37 -15.99
N PRO A 90 20.84 -9.21 -16.44
CA PRO A 90 21.12 -9.34 -17.87
C PRO A 90 19.86 -9.77 -18.62
N HIS A 91 19.68 -9.25 -19.84
CA HIS A 91 18.53 -9.46 -20.72
C HIS A 91 17.24 -8.72 -20.36
N ILE A 92 17.18 -7.99 -19.24
CA ILE A 92 16.04 -7.10 -18.99
C ILE A 92 15.89 -6.09 -20.15
N PRO A 93 14.69 -5.89 -20.72
CA PRO A 93 14.54 -5.06 -21.94
C PRO A 93 14.65 -3.55 -21.67
N TYR A 94 14.64 -3.13 -20.40
CA TYR A 94 14.60 -1.72 -19.98
C TYR A 94 15.99 -1.13 -19.76
N LYS A 95 16.81 -1.13 -20.81
CA LYS A 95 18.18 -0.65 -20.76
C LYS A 95 18.26 0.83 -20.35
N GLY A 96 19.33 1.14 -19.60
CA GLY A 96 19.62 2.51 -19.12
C GLY A 96 18.82 2.95 -17.91
N ALA A 97 17.84 2.15 -17.44
CA ALA A 97 17.22 2.39 -16.13
C ALA A 97 18.26 2.14 -15.04
N THR A 98 18.31 3.01 -14.02
CA THR A 98 19.26 2.87 -12.92
C THR A 98 18.61 2.36 -11.64
N VAL A 99 19.42 1.89 -10.70
CA VAL A 99 18.96 1.50 -9.36
C VAL A 99 18.23 2.65 -8.66
N ARG A 100 18.75 3.88 -8.80
CA ARG A 100 18.11 5.12 -8.30
C ARG A 100 16.69 5.28 -8.83
N GLN A 101 16.50 5.05 -10.14
CA GLN A 101 15.20 5.20 -10.79
C GLN A 101 14.19 4.12 -10.41
N LEU A 102 14.64 2.94 -10.01
CA LEU A 102 13.77 1.95 -9.38
C LEU A 102 13.34 2.40 -7.98
N LEU A 103 14.30 2.90 -7.17
CA LEU A 103 14.04 3.34 -5.80
C LEU A 103 13.06 4.52 -5.71
N ASN A 104 13.12 5.45 -6.67
CA ASN A 104 12.33 6.69 -6.66
C ASN A 104 11.15 6.69 -7.66
N HIS A 105 10.82 5.53 -8.25
CA HIS A 105 9.69 5.35 -9.15
C HIS A 105 9.74 6.19 -10.44
N THR A 106 10.92 6.41 -10.99
CA THR A 106 11.11 7.19 -12.24
C THR A 106 11.64 6.34 -13.40
N SER A 107 11.56 5.02 -13.30
CA SER A 107 12.07 4.07 -14.31
C SER A 107 11.08 3.77 -15.44
N GLY A 108 9.80 4.08 -15.27
CA GLY A 108 8.76 3.79 -16.26
C GLY A 108 8.52 2.30 -16.52
N LEU A 109 8.90 1.41 -15.59
CA LEU A 109 8.66 -0.03 -15.74
C LEU A 109 7.15 -0.33 -15.69
N PRO A 110 6.66 -1.22 -16.57
CA PRO A 110 5.24 -1.63 -16.58
C PRO A 110 4.83 -2.35 -15.30
N ASP A 111 3.53 -2.33 -14.99
CA ASP A 111 2.97 -2.99 -13.82
C ASP A 111 3.00 -4.51 -13.97
N TYR A 112 3.55 -5.21 -12.99
CA TYR A 112 3.64 -6.65 -12.98
C TYR A 112 2.28 -7.35 -12.79
N LEU A 113 1.31 -6.70 -12.13
CA LEU A 113 -0.01 -7.28 -11.93
C LEU A 113 -0.70 -7.58 -13.25
N GLU A 114 -0.64 -6.65 -14.22
CA GLU A 114 -1.18 -6.87 -15.56
C GLU A 114 -0.47 -8.02 -16.30
N LEU A 115 0.86 -8.12 -16.15
CA LEU A 115 1.63 -9.22 -16.75
C LEU A 115 1.20 -10.58 -16.22
N PHE A 116 1.09 -10.72 -14.90
CA PHE A 116 0.65 -11.97 -14.29
C PHE A 116 -0.81 -12.26 -14.59
N GLU A 117 -1.68 -11.25 -14.61
CA GLU A 117 -3.09 -11.45 -14.96
C GLU A 117 -3.27 -12.08 -16.35
N HIS A 118 -2.46 -11.66 -17.32
CA HIS A 118 -2.61 -12.06 -18.72
C HIS A 118 -1.75 -13.25 -19.15
N HIS A 119 -0.64 -13.51 -18.45
CA HIS A 119 0.38 -14.42 -18.95
C HIS A 119 0.82 -15.51 -17.96
N TRP A 120 0.24 -15.53 -16.74
CA TRP A 120 0.62 -16.51 -15.72
C TRP A 120 -0.40 -17.64 -15.58
N ASP A 121 0.10 -18.84 -15.31
CA ASP A 121 -0.75 -19.93 -14.84
C ASP A 121 -1.07 -19.74 -13.34
N LYS A 122 -2.24 -19.23 -13.06
CA LYS A 122 -2.68 -18.89 -11.69
C LYS A 122 -2.79 -20.08 -10.74
N THR A 123 -2.58 -21.31 -11.22
CA THR A 123 -2.45 -22.51 -10.38
C THR A 123 -1.07 -22.65 -9.77
N GLN A 124 -0.08 -21.86 -10.24
CA GLN A 124 1.29 -21.84 -9.77
C GLN A 124 1.56 -20.57 -8.98
N ILE A 125 2.33 -20.67 -7.89
CA ILE A 125 2.76 -19.49 -7.13
C ILE A 125 4.00 -18.89 -7.81
N ALA A 126 3.91 -17.63 -8.19
CA ALA A 126 4.97 -16.89 -8.84
C ALA A 126 6.03 -16.42 -7.84
N VAL A 127 7.28 -16.36 -8.29
CA VAL A 127 8.40 -15.74 -7.58
C VAL A 127 9.04 -14.62 -8.42
N ASN A 128 9.93 -13.85 -7.84
CA ASN A 128 10.54 -12.69 -8.52
C ASN A 128 11.21 -13.05 -9.84
N GLN A 129 11.82 -14.23 -9.94
CA GLN A 129 12.47 -14.70 -11.16
C GLN A 129 11.45 -14.88 -12.30
N ASP A 130 10.24 -15.35 -11.99
CA ASP A 130 9.18 -15.51 -12.99
C ASP A 130 8.76 -14.16 -13.57
N LEU A 131 8.68 -13.11 -12.73
CA LEU A 131 8.42 -11.76 -13.21
C LEU A 131 9.50 -11.29 -14.19
N LEU A 132 10.78 -11.49 -13.85
CA LEU A 132 11.89 -11.12 -14.74
C LEU A 132 11.78 -11.87 -16.08
N GLU A 133 11.42 -13.15 -16.06
CA GLU A 133 11.24 -13.96 -17.26
C GLU A 133 10.05 -13.48 -18.11
N LEU A 134 8.94 -13.09 -17.49
CA LEU A 134 7.80 -12.50 -18.19
C LEU A 134 8.18 -11.16 -18.85
N LEU A 135 8.90 -10.29 -18.14
CA LEU A 135 9.38 -9.02 -18.70
C LEU A 135 10.32 -9.24 -19.91
N ILE A 136 11.21 -10.21 -19.82
CA ILE A 136 12.14 -10.57 -20.93
C ILE A 136 11.37 -11.17 -22.11
N LYS A 137 10.39 -12.02 -21.85
CA LYS A 137 9.63 -12.73 -22.88
C LYS A 137 8.67 -11.84 -23.64
N TYR A 138 7.89 -11.03 -22.92
CA TYR A 138 6.80 -10.24 -23.51
C TYR A 138 7.22 -8.82 -23.86
N GLN A 139 8.26 -8.28 -23.22
CA GLN A 139 8.83 -6.95 -23.46
C GLN A 139 7.77 -5.84 -23.56
N PRO A 140 6.86 -5.71 -22.59
CA PRO A 140 5.88 -4.64 -22.63
C PRO A 140 6.59 -3.27 -22.70
N GLU A 141 5.95 -2.31 -23.35
CA GLU A 141 6.51 -0.97 -23.49
C GLU A 141 6.66 -0.28 -22.13
N ARG A 142 7.62 0.66 -22.03
CA ARG A 142 7.69 1.54 -20.86
C ARG A 142 6.41 2.37 -20.75
N LEU A 143 6.00 2.67 -19.55
CA LEU A 143 4.87 3.56 -19.32
C LEU A 143 5.22 5.01 -19.68
N PHE A 144 6.50 5.38 -19.49
CA PHE A 144 7.05 6.71 -19.80
C PHE A 144 8.58 6.66 -19.91
N GLU A 145 9.18 7.69 -20.45
CA GLU A 145 10.64 7.81 -20.60
C GLU A 145 11.33 8.01 -19.24
N LEU A 146 12.57 7.56 -19.12
CA LEU A 146 13.37 7.67 -17.90
C LEU A 146 13.38 9.09 -17.36
N ASN A 147 13.08 9.26 -16.07
CA ASN A 147 13.01 10.55 -15.38
C ASN A 147 12.00 11.56 -15.95
N ASP A 148 11.05 11.16 -16.79
CA ASP A 148 10.02 12.09 -17.26
C ASP A 148 9.13 12.55 -16.10
N HIS A 149 8.62 11.60 -15.31
CA HIS A 149 7.86 11.87 -14.10
C HIS A 149 8.01 10.73 -13.09
N MET A 150 7.33 10.82 -11.98
CA MET A 150 7.25 9.79 -10.95
C MET A 150 5.89 9.08 -11.05
N GLU A 151 5.91 7.76 -11.25
CA GLU A 151 4.74 6.91 -11.16
C GLU A 151 5.07 5.67 -10.32
N TYR A 152 4.29 5.45 -9.27
CA TYR A 152 4.53 4.39 -8.29
C TYR A 152 4.60 3.01 -8.96
N SER A 153 5.71 2.31 -8.76
CA SER A 153 5.99 1.02 -9.41
C SER A 153 6.34 -0.07 -8.40
N ASN A 154 5.50 -1.08 -8.29
CA ASN A 154 5.81 -2.30 -7.54
C ASN A 154 6.89 -3.12 -8.26
N THR A 155 6.81 -3.21 -9.60
CA THR A 155 7.79 -3.89 -10.44
C THR A 155 9.23 -3.45 -10.15
N GLY A 156 9.44 -2.13 -9.97
CA GLY A 156 10.75 -1.59 -9.62
C GLY A 156 11.32 -2.20 -8.34
N TYR A 157 10.51 -2.39 -7.31
CA TYR A 157 10.93 -2.93 -6.02
C TYR A 157 11.14 -4.46 -6.04
N VAL A 158 10.41 -5.18 -6.85
CA VAL A 158 10.69 -6.60 -7.13
C VAL A 158 12.05 -6.74 -7.83
N MET A 159 12.36 -5.86 -8.80
CA MET A 159 13.68 -5.84 -9.45
C MET A 159 14.80 -5.47 -8.45
N LEU A 160 14.56 -4.53 -7.50
CA LEU A 160 15.53 -4.22 -6.44
C LEU A 160 15.83 -5.43 -5.55
N ALA A 161 14.83 -6.24 -5.20
CA ALA A 161 15.05 -7.49 -4.45
C ALA A 161 15.94 -8.46 -5.24
N LEU A 162 15.71 -8.65 -6.54
CA LEU A 162 16.57 -9.47 -7.40
C LEU A 162 17.99 -8.90 -7.49
N ILE A 163 18.15 -7.57 -7.54
CA ILE A 163 19.47 -6.93 -7.54
C ILE A 163 20.19 -7.19 -6.21
N ILE A 164 19.50 -7.11 -5.07
CA ILE A 164 20.06 -7.48 -3.76
C ILE A 164 20.60 -8.91 -3.81
N GLU A 165 19.85 -9.87 -4.32
CA GLU A 165 20.28 -11.27 -4.44
C GLU A 165 21.52 -11.43 -5.34
N LYS A 166 21.53 -10.77 -6.49
CA LYS A 166 22.66 -10.85 -7.44
C LYS A 166 23.94 -10.23 -6.89
N VAL A 167 23.84 -9.13 -6.16
CA VAL A 167 24.98 -8.39 -5.60
C VAL A 167 25.51 -9.08 -4.35
N SER A 168 24.62 -9.55 -3.46
CA SER A 168 24.98 -10.13 -2.18
C SER A 168 25.35 -11.62 -2.27
N GLY A 169 24.79 -12.35 -3.24
CA GLY A 169 24.90 -13.80 -3.34
C GLY A 169 24.04 -14.57 -2.35
N HIS A 170 23.12 -13.89 -1.65
CA HIS A 170 22.19 -14.48 -0.71
C HIS A 170 20.75 -14.31 -1.21
N SER A 171 19.79 -15.10 -0.70
CA SER A 171 18.39 -14.83 -0.92
C SER A 171 18.00 -13.47 -0.37
N PHE A 172 16.97 -12.83 -0.94
CA PHE A 172 16.46 -11.56 -0.41
C PHE A 172 16.11 -11.68 1.09
N ALA A 173 15.45 -12.76 1.47
CA ALA A 173 15.07 -13.02 2.87
C ALA A 173 16.30 -13.12 3.80
N ASP A 174 17.32 -13.90 3.42
CA ASP A 174 18.53 -14.06 4.23
C ASP A 174 19.32 -12.77 4.32
N TYR A 175 19.42 -12.03 3.20
CA TYR A 175 20.11 -10.75 3.20
C TYR A 175 19.44 -9.74 4.14
N MET A 176 18.12 -9.57 4.05
CA MET A 176 17.36 -8.66 4.90
C MET A 176 17.48 -9.04 6.38
N LYS A 177 17.33 -10.32 6.69
CA LYS A 177 17.47 -10.85 8.04
C LYS A 177 18.86 -10.55 8.63
N THR A 178 19.92 -10.86 7.89
CA THR A 178 21.30 -10.77 8.40
C THR A 178 21.78 -9.33 8.48
N ASN A 179 21.43 -8.47 7.53
CA ASN A 179 22.00 -7.13 7.42
C ASN A 179 21.10 -6.03 8.01
N ILE A 180 19.81 -6.30 8.23
CA ILE A 180 18.88 -5.30 8.76
C ILE A 180 18.23 -5.80 10.06
N PHE A 181 17.49 -6.92 10.02
CA PHE A 181 16.62 -7.29 11.13
C PHE A 181 17.42 -7.70 12.38
N LEU A 182 18.37 -8.62 12.26
CA LEU A 182 19.18 -9.06 13.39
C LEU A 182 20.05 -7.94 14.00
N PRO A 183 20.77 -7.11 13.21
CA PRO A 183 21.56 -6.01 13.75
C PRO A 183 20.76 -4.98 14.57
N VAL A 184 19.48 -4.77 14.20
CA VAL A 184 18.57 -3.84 14.86
C VAL A 184 17.79 -4.49 16.02
N GLY A 185 17.79 -5.83 16.09
CA GLY A 185 17.07 -6.59 17.10
C GLY A 185 15.60 -6.87 16.75
N MET A 186 15.22 -6.76 15.49
CA MET A 186 13.87 -7.05 14.97
C MET A 186 13.66 -8.57 14.85
N GLN A 187 13.31 -9.21 15.97
CA GLN A 187 13.24 -10.67 16.07
C GLN A 187 11.96 -11.27 15.52
N ASP A 188 10.88 -10.47 15.45
CA ASP A 188 9.57 -10.86 14.95
C ASP A 188 9.35 -10.33 13.52
N THR A 189 10.44 -10.03 12.78
CA THR A 189 10.38 -9.51 11.41
C THR A 189 11.06 -10.48 10.44
N GLU A 190 10.32 -10.85 9.38
CA GLU A 190 10.84 -11.71 8.32
C GLU A 190 10.16 -11.47 6.96
N VAL A 191 10.77 -11.96 5.90
CA VAL A 191 10.11 -12.15 4.59
C VAL A 191 9.31 -13.44 4.68
N PHE A 192 8.00 -13.37 4.54
CA PHE A 192 7.13 -14.50 4.76
C PHE A 192 6.14 -14.71 3.59
N CYS A 193 6.22 -15.89 3.00
CA CYS A 193 5.41 -16.33 1.87
C CYS A 193 4.68 -17.61 2.30
N GLN A 194 3.55 -17.47 2.97
CA GLN A 194 2.82 -18.55 3.64
C GLN A 194 2.40 -19.67 2.67
N ARG A 195 1.84 -19.28 1.53
CA ARG A 195 1.28 -20.23 0.56
C ARG A 195 2.38 -20.93 -0.23
N LEU A 196 3.48 -20.20 -0.51
CA LEU A 196 4.64 -20.77 -1.20
C LEU A 196 5.38 -21.78 -0.32
N THR A 197 5.57 -21.46 0.95
CA THR A 197 6.39 -22.29 1.87
C THR A 197 5.58 -23.31 2.66
N GLY A 198 4.27 -23.11 2.82
CA GLY A 198 3.42 -23.89 3.71
C GLY A 198 3.72 -23.67 5.21
N GLN A 199 4.57 -22.71 5.55
CA GLN A 199 4.93 -22.41 6.93
C GLN A 199 3.80 -21.69 7.65
N VAL A 200 3.74 -21.86 8.97
CA VAL A 200 2.83 -21.16 9.87
C VAL A 200 3.67 -20.29 10.80
N MET A 201 3.27 -19.04 10.94
CA MET A 201 3.92 -18.08 11.82
C MET A 201 3.13 -17.95 13.13
N ASP A 202 3.82 -18.06 14.25
CA ASP A 202 3.20 -17.79 15.55
C ASP A 202 2.76 -16.31 15.65
N ASN A 203 1.66 -16.07 16.35
CA ASN A 203 1.07 -14.73 16.50
C ASN A 203 0.70 -14.01 15.20
N TYR A 204 0.57 -14.73 14.09
CA TYR A 204 0.17 -14.16 12.79
C TYR A 204 -1.23 -13.53 12.87
N ALA A 205 -1.35 -12.32 12.37
CA ALA A 205 -2.62 -11.62 12.20
C ALA A 205 -3.13 -11.86 10.76
N TYR A 206 -4.14 -12.70 10.59
CA TYR A 206 -4.73 -12.96 9.26
C TYR A 206 -5.45 -11.73 8.74
N GLY A 207 -5.21 -11.39 7.48
CA GLY A 207 -5.87 -10.29 6.79
C GLY A 207 -7.28 -10.68 6.34
N TYR A 208 -8.26 -9.78 6.51
CA TYR A 208 -9.65 -10.01 6.14
C TYR A 208 -10.17 -8.88 5.25
N VAL A 209 -10.76 -9.24 4.13
CA VAL A 209 -11.47 -8.34 3.22
C VAL A 209 -12.98 -8.41 3.48
N PHE A 210 -13.68 -7.33 3.22
CA PHE A 210 -15.14 -7.32 3.39
C PHE A 210 -15.83 -7.81 2.11
N ASP A 211 -16.51 -8.95 2.20
CA ASP A 211 -17.36 -9.44 1.13
C ASP A 211 -18.67 -8.63 1.13
N VAL A 212 -18.76 -7.67 0.20
CA VAL A 212 -19.90 -6.76 0.08
C VAL A 212 -21.21 -7.45 -0.28
N TYR A 213 -21.15 -8.65 -0.86
CA TYR A 213 -22.33 -9.44 -1.22
C TYR A 213 -22.82 -10.30 -0.04
N LYS A 214 -21.91 -10.75 0.84
CA LYS A 214 -22.24 -11.57 2.02
C LYS A 214 -22.36 -10.75 3.31
N GLY A 215 -21.91 -9.47 3.31
CA GLY A 215 -21.95 -8.61 4.47
C GLY A 215 -21.06 -9.07 5.63
N LYS A 216 -19.95 -9.72 5.33
CA LYS A 216 -19.02 -10.22 6.34
C LYS A 216 -17.57 -10.14 5.84
N HIS A 217 -16.65 -10.11 6.78
CA HIS A 217 -15.24 -10.27 6.48
C HIS A 217 -14.90 -11.73 6.20
N VAL A 218 -14.09 -11.95 5.16
CA VAL A 218 -13.61 -13.27 4.73
C VAL A 218 -12.10 -13.18 4.47
N LEU A 219 -11.41 -14.33 4.39
CA LEU A 219 -10.03 -14.36 3.94
C LEU A 219 -9.95 -13.92 2.46
N PRO A 220 -8.90 -13.21 2.05
CA PRO A 220 -8.73 -12.78 0.66
C PRO A 220 -8.76 -13.94 -0.34
N ASP A 221 -8.32 -15.14 0.08
CA ASP A 221 -8.33 -16.37 -0.70
C ASP A 221 -9.75 -16.83 -1.08
N GLU A 222 -10.76 -16.45 -0.29
CA GLU A 222 -12.16 -16.82 -0.49
C GLU A 222 -12.94 -15.79 -1.34
N PHE A 223 -12.30 -14.68 -1.68
CA PHE A 223 -12.92 -13.58 -2.40
C PHE A 223 -12.34 -13.47 -3.81
N PRO A 224 -13.13 -13.70 -4.88
CA PRO A 224 -12.60 -13.78 -6.24
C PRO A 224 -11.86 -12.54 -6.74
N GLU A 225 -12.12 -11.38 -6.14
CA GLU A 225 -11.47 -10.11 -6.51
C GLU A 225 -10.05 -10.00 -5.95
N THR A 226 -9.72 -10.84 -4.99
CA THR A 226 -8.42 -10.84 -4.30
C THR A 226 -7.69 -12.18 -4.45
N ASP A 227 -8.09 -13.05 -5.38
CA ASP A 227 -7.48 -14.36 -5.63
C ASP A 227 -5.99 -14.27 -6.01
N PHE A 228 -5.55 -13.12 -6.49
CA PHE A 228 -4.15 -12.86 -6.81
C PHE A 228 -3.22 -12.98 -5.59
N VAL A 229 -3.73 -12.86 -4.37
CA VAL A 229 -2.93 -13.09 -3.15
C VAL A 229 -2.38 -14.50 -3.08
N VAL A 230 -2.98 -15.46 -3.79
CA VAL A 230 -2.54 -16.86 -3.83
C VAL A 230 -1.35 -17.02 -4.77
N TYR A 231 -1.53 -16.65 -6.03
CA TYR A 231 -0.48 -16.90 -7.04
C TYR A 231 0.66 -15.87 -7.00
N LEU A 232 0.51 -14.75 -6.31
CA LEU A 232 1.57 -13.75 -6.10
C LEU A 232 2.27 -13.86 -4.74
N ASP A 233 1.98 -14.89 -3.95
CA ASP A 233 2.51 -15.03 -2.58
C ASP A 233 4.05 -15.13 -2.52
N GLY A 234 4.71 -15.51 -3.60
CA GLY A 234 6.18 -15.58 -3.67
C GLY A 234 6.86 -14.33 -4.22
N ILE A 235 6.10 -13.27 -4.53
CA ILE A 235 6.66 -11.98 -4.97
C ILE A 235 7.09 -11.18 -3.75
N VAL A 236 8.36 -10.75 -3.73
CA VAL A 236 8.97 -10.07 -2.59
C VAL A 236 9.72 -8.80 -3.01
N GLY A 237 9.97 -7.90 -2.05
CA GLY A 237 10.71 -6.66 -2.26
C GLY A 237 9.81 -5.43 -2.32
N ASP A 238 8.70 -5.48 -3.02
CA ASP A 238 7.66 -4.45 -3.00
C ASP A 238 6.69 -4.61 -1.83
N GLY A 239 6.64 -5.84 -1.28
CA GLY A 239 5.83 -6.32 -0.18
C GLY A 239 6.45 -7.52 0.51
N ALA A 240 5.62 -8.36 1.15
CA ALA A 240 5.95 -9.64 1.79
C ALA A 240 6.86 -9.57 3.03
N LEU A 241 7.22 -8.39 3.54
CA LEU A 241 7.76 -8.29 4.88
C LEU A 241 6.62 -8.35 5.90
N HIS A 242 6.86 -9.13 6.95
CA HIS A 242 5.93 -9.27 8.07
C HIS A 242 6.63 -8.79 9.34
N SER A 243 5.94 -8.02 10.17
CA SER A 243 6.54 -7.39 11.34
C SER A 243 5.52 -7.03 12.43
N THR A 244 6.02 -6.49 13.51
CA THR A 244 5.27 -5.95 14.66
C THR A 244 5.49 -4.44 14.81
N VAL A 245 4.65 -3.77 15.59
CA VAL A 245 4.86 -2.34 15.92
C VAL A 245 6.15 -2.12 16.72
N ASP A 246 6.57 -3.09 17.54
CA ASP A 246 7.80 -3.00 18.33
C ASP A 246 9.03 -3.08 17.44
N ASP A 247 9.08 -4.00 16.49
CA ASP A 247 10.20 -4.16 15.56
C ASP A 247 10.35 -2.94 14.64
N LEU A 248 9.23 -2.40 14.13
CA LEU A 248 9.28 -1.17 13.34
C LEU A 248 9.74 0.04 14.17
N TYR A 249 9.44 0.07 15.46
CA TYR A 249 9.98 1.10 16.35
C TYR A 249 11.49 0.94 16.61
N LEU A 250 11.99 -0.30 16.72
CA LEU A 250 13.44 -0.56 16.76
C LEU A 250 14.11 -0.06 15.49
N LEU A 251 13.52 -0.29 14.32
CA LEU A 251 14.03 0.25 13.05
C LEU A 251 14.06 1.79 13.07
N ASP A 252 12.98 2.43 13.54
CA ASP A 252 12.94 3.90 13.68
C ASP A 252 14.12 4.41 14.54
N ARG A 253 14.36 3.79 15.68
CA ARG A 253 15.48 4.19 16.57
C ARG A 253 16.83 3.98 15.88
N ALA A 254 17.08 2.82 15.28
CA ALA A 254 18.32 2.53 14.59
C ALA A 254 18.64 3.52 13.44
N LEU A 255 17.60 3.91 12.68
CA LEU A 255 17.73 4.93 11.62
C LEU A 255 17.99 6.34 12.21
N ARG A 256 17.47 6.63 13.39
CA ARG A 256 17.65 7.91 14.04
C ARG A 256 19.04 8.03 14.67
N ASP A 257 19.51 6.96 15.28
CA ASP A 257 20.79 6.92 15.98
C ASP A 257 21.99 6.70 15.04
N GLY A 258 21.74 6.50 13.72
CA GLY A 258 22.77 6.28 12.71
C GLY A 258 23.54 4.96 12.90
N THR A 259 22.96 3.99 13.62
CA THR A 259 23.63 2.72 13.93
C THR A 259 23.61 1.71 12.78
N LEU A 260 22.70 1.89 11.83
CA LEU A 260 22.48 0.94 10.73
C LEU A 260 23.05 1.44 9.40
N ILE A 261 22.94 2.74 9.13
CA ILE A 261 23.32 3.36 7.87
C ILE A 261 23.91 4.74 8.09
N ASP A 262 24.86 5.13 7.24
CA ASP A 262 25.50 6.44 7.29
C ASP A 262 24.51 7.58 7.04
N ASP A 263 24.65 8.63 7.84
CA ASP A 263 23.84 9.85 7.77
C ASP A 263 23.76 10.46 6.37
N THR A 264 24.84 10.36 5.59
CA THR A 264 24.88 10.91 4.23
C THR A 264 23.92 10.19 3.31
N LEU A 265 23.91 8.86 3.32
CA LEU A 265 22.99 8.04 2.52
C LEU A 265 21.55 8.16 3.02
N LEU A 266 21.36 8.27 4.34
CA LEU A 266 20.02 8.48 4.90
C LEU A 266 19.46 9.85 4.51
N LYS A 267 20.27 10.91 4.51
CA LYS A 267 19.87 12.23 4.02
C LYS A 267 19.53 12.22 2.51
N GLU A 268 20.28 11.45 1.72
CA GLU A 268 19.98 11.25 0.32
C GLU A 268 18.64 10.54 0.14
N ALA A 269 18.37 9.49 0.92
CA ALA A 269 17.09 8.78 0.91
C ALA A 269 15.89 9.68 1.27
N TYR A 270 16.11 10.67 2.14
CA TYR A 270 15.10 11.65 2.56
C TYR A 270 15.09 12.94 1.73
N SER A 271 15.76 12.93 0.59
CA SER A 271 15.76 14.06 -0.35
C SER A 271 14.87 13.78 -1.55
N PRO A 272 14.09 14.76 -2.04
CA PRO A 272 13.31 14.59 -3.26
C PRO A 272 14.20 14.23 -4.43
N SER A 273 13.93 13.11 -5.05
CA SER A 273 14.76 12.58 -6.15
C SER A 273 13.99 12.49 -7.48
N SER A 274 12.76 12.99 -7.54
CA SER A 274 11.97 13.07 -8.77
C SER A 274 12.22 14.41 -9.50
N PRO A 275 12.37 14.42 -10.84
CA PRO A 275 12.69 15.62 -11.62
C PRO A 275 11.52 16.61 -11.73
N ARG A 276 10.28 16.17 -11.58
CA ARG A 276 9.10 17.06 -11.59
C ARG A 276 8.56 17.23 -10.17
N LEU A 277 8.60 18.46 -9.69
CA LEU A 277 8.13 18.85 -8.36
C LEU A 277 6.61 19.06 -8.29
N ASP A 278 5.88 18.76 -9.36
CA ASP A 278 4.45 19.05 -9.51
C ASP A 278 3.56 17.97 -8.87
N SER A 279 4.13 16.84 -8.45
CA SER A 279 3.37 15.81 -7.74
C SER A 279 3.01 16.28 -6.34
N GLN A 280 1.79 16.04 -5.94
CA GLN A 280 1.27 16.31 -4.59
C GLN A 280 2.12 15.61 -3.51
N PHE A 281 2.83 14.54 -3.88
CA PHE A 281 3.74 13.80 -3.02
C PHE A 281 5.16 13.84 -3.59
N LYS A 282 6.13 14.14 -2.74
CA LYS A 282 7.55 14.02 -3.04
C LYS A 282 8.02 12.64 -2.58
N TYR A 283 8.80 11.95 -3.42
CA TYR A 283 9.34 10.64 -3.07
C TYR A 283 10.88 10.68 -3.08
N GLY A 284 11.48 10.06 -2.08
CA GLY A 284 12.91 9.89 -1.95
C GLY A 284 13.35 8.49 -2.41
N LEU A 285 14.27 7.87 -1.69
CA LEU A 285 14.66 6.47 -1.95
C LEU A 285 13.91 5.56 -0.96
N GLY A 286 12.74 5.11 -1.37
CA GLY A 286 11.88 4.23 -0.55
C GLY A 286 10.92 4.94 0.41
N TRP A 287 10.87 6.27 0.41
CA TRP A 287 10.08 7.04 1.36
C TRP A 287 9.24 8.13 0.68
N ILE A 288 8.00 8.28 1.10
CA ILE A 288 7.19 9.46 0.83
C ILE A 288 7.69 10.58 1.75
N LEU A 289 7.90 11.77 1.18
CA LEU A 289 8.47 12.91 1.86
C LEU A 289 7.40 13.99 2.05
N GLU A 290 7.31 14.50 3.26
CA GLU A 290 6.42 15.59 3.61
C GLU A 290 7.18 16.66 4.39
N ASN A 291 6.82 17.92 4.15
CA ASN A 291 7.37 19.05 4.90
C ASN A 291 6.23 20.01 5.23
N ASP A 292 5.67 19.85 6.41
CA ASP A 292 4.60 20.69 6.93
C ASP A 292 5.20 21.90 7.69
N LYS A 293 4.56 23.06 7.57
CA LYS A 293 5.05 24.29 8.21
C LYS A 293 5.02 24.25 9.75
N LYS A 294 4.12 23.47 10.34
CA LYS A 294 3.96 23.33 11.78
C LYS A 294 4.62 22.07 12.32
N ARG A 295 4.49 20.96 11.58
CA ARG A 295 4.90 19.61 11.98
C ARG A 295 6.30 19.25 11.51
N GLY A 296 6.95 20.15 10.73
CA GLY A 296 8.29 19.92 10.20
C GLY A 296 8.36 18.83 9.14
N ARG A 297 9.58 18.32 8.93
CA ARG A 297 9.83 17.25 7.96
C ARG A 297 9.42 15.90 8.52
N SER A 298 8.73 15.13 7.71
CA SER A 298 8.44 13.73 7.98
C SER A 298 8.73 12.86 6.76
N VAL A 299 9.03 11.59 7.03
CA VAL A 299 9.16 10.53 6.03
C VAL A 299 8.24 9.41 6.43
N TRP A 300 7.52 8.83 5.47
CA TRP A 300 6.54 7.82 5.76
C TRP A 300 6.30 6.88 4.59
N HIS A 301 5.67 5.76 4.87
CA HIS A 301 5.08 4.90 3.86
C HIS A 301 3.78 4.29 4.39
N SER A 302 2.79 4.15 3.52
CA SER A 302 1.61 3.33 3.78
C SER A 302 1.74 1.99 3.05
N GLY A 303 0.96 1.02 3.47
CA GLY A 303 0.88 -0.28 2.83
C GLY A 303 -0.54 -0.74 2.70
N GLY A 304 -0.90 -1.22 1.51
CA GLY A 304 -2.18 -1.85 1.21
C GLY A 304 -1.94 -3.22 0.56
N TRP A 305 -2.53 -4.24 1.13
CA TRP A 305 -2.66 -5.58 0.56
C TRP A 305 -4.01 -6.15 0.98
N PRO A 306 -4.66 -7.02 0.22
CA PRO A 306 -5.98 -7.51 0.62
C PRO A 306 -6.04 -7.96 2.07
N GLY A 307 -6.88 -7.28 2.86
CA GLY A 307 -7.03 -7.48 4.29
C GLY A 307 -6.04 -6.72 5.19
N TYR A 308 -5.04 -6.06 4.66
CA TYR A 308 -4.07 -5.30 5.44
C TYR A 308 -4.00 -3.85 5.03
N THR A 309 -3.96 -2.96 6.03
CA THR A 309 -3.59 -1.55 5.88
C THR A 309 -2.54 -1.23 6.93
N THR A 310 -1.42 -0.70 6.49
CA THR A 310 -0.27 -0.42 7.35
C THR A 310 0.24 0.99 7.14
N TYR A 311 0.83 1.56 8.18
CA TYR A 311 1.34 2.91 8.15
C TYR A 311 2.54 3.04 9.09
N PHE A 312 3.62 3.63 8.57
CA PHE A 312 4.83 3.92 9.31
C PHE A 312 5.28 5.33 8.97
N LYS A 313 5.17 6.27 9.94
CA LYS A 313 5.55 7.67 9.77
C LYS A 313 6.52 8.10 10.86
N ARG A 314 7.55 8.81 10.42
CA ARG A 314 8.64 9.35 11.23
C ARG A 314 8.73 10.85 11.04
N TYR A 315 8.53 11.62 12.09
CA TYR A 315 8.75 13.07 12.11
C TYR A 315 10.20 13.33 12.47
N ILE A 316 10.98 13.75 11.49
CA ILE A 316 12.44 13.88 11.64
C ILE A 316 12.82 15.00 12.59
N ASP A 317 12.14 16.15 12.49
CA ASP A 317 12.46 17.33 13.28
C ASP A 317 11.93 17.29 14.71
N HIS A 318 10.97 16.41 15.02
CA HIS A 318 10.29 16.34 16.32
C HIS A 318 10.45 14.99 17.04
N ASP A 319 11.32 14.11 16.55
CA ASP A 319 11.50 12.76 17.10
C ASP A 319 10.18 12.06 17.46
N SER A 320 9.20 12.12 16.54
CA SER A 320 7.92 11.47 16.74
C SER A 320 7.71 10.36 15.73
N THR A 321 7.08 9.27 16.17
CA THR A 321 6.85 8.09 15.34
C THR A 321 5.45 7.57 15.54
N ILE A 322 4.76 7.27 14.42
CA ILE A 322 3.46 6.63 14.38
C ILE A 322 3.58 5.34 13.58
N ILE A 323 3.21 4.22 14.20
CA ILE A 323 3.12 2.92 13.55
C ILE A 323 1.70 2.40 13.75
N PHE A 324 1.04 2.01 12.65
CA PHE A 324 -0.34 1.59 12.66
C PHE A 324 -0.50 0.39 11.71
N LEU A 325 -0.82 -0.78 12.26
CA LEU A 325 -0.90 -2.04 11.52
C LEU A 325 -2.29 -2.63 11.69
N ARG A 326 -2.97 -2.93 10.59
CA ARG A 326 -4.33 -3.46 10.59
C ARG A 326 -4.43 -4.70 9.72
N ASN A 327 -5.30 -5.62 10.13
CA ASN A 327 -5.55 -6.89 9.45
C ASN A 327 -7.02 -7.09 9.09
N LYS A 328 -7.79 -6.02 9.06
CA LYS A 328 -9.22 -6.07 8.71
C LYS A 328 -9.56 -4.83 7.90
N GLU A 329 -10.04 -5.04 6.70
CA GLU A 329 -10.44 -3.94 5.83
C GLU A 329 -11.53 -3.10 6.48
N GLN A 330 -11.40 -1.78 6.34
CA GLN A 330 -12.37 -0.77 6.71
C GLN A 330 -12.36 0.35 5.69
N ASP A 331 -13.25 1.31 5.88
CA ASP A 331 -13.32 2.49 5.06
C ASP A 331 -12.02 3.32 5.15
N PHE A 332 -11.54 3.82 3.99
CA PHE A 332 -10.30 4.58 3.91
C PHE A 332 -10.37 5.90 4.70
N ASP A 333 -11.49 6.63 4.61
CA ASP A 333 -11.63 7.92 5.30
C ASP A 333 -11.62 7.74 6.81
N PHE A 334 -12.16 6.63 7.29
CA PHE A 334 -12.09 6.26 8.70
C PHE A 334 -10.64 6.02 9.14
N GLU A 335 -9.86 5.29 8.36
CA GLU A 335 -8.44 5.06 8.66
C GLU A 335 -7.66 6.37 8.74
N GLN A 336 -7.84 7.24 7.76
CA GLN A 336 -7.22 8.56 7.74
C GLN A 336 -7.66 9.43 8.93
N SER A 337 -8.91 9.29 9.40
CA SER A 337 -9.40 10.04 10.56
C SER A 337 -8.71 9.62 11.87
N ILE A 338 -8.40 8.33 12.06
CA ILE A 338 -7.60 7.85 13.21
C ILE A 338 -6.18 8.43 13.15
N LEU A 339 -5.51 8.30 12.01
CA LEU A 339 -4.15 8.82 11.84
C LEU A 339 -4.09 10.32 12.09
N ARG A 340 -5.05 11.07 11.54
CA ARG A 340 -5.17 12.52 11.76
C ARG A 340 -5.41 12.88 13.23
N ALA A 341 -6.23 12.11 13.94
CA ALA A 341 -6.45 12.33 15.36
C ALA A 341 -5.15 12.12 16.17
N ILE A 342 -4.38 11.08 15.87
CA ILE A 342 -3.09 10.83 16.50
C ILE A 342 -2.10 11.98 16.20
N GLU A 343 -1.99 12.37 14.94
CA GLU A 343 -1.12 13.48 14.53
C GLU A 343 -1.50 14.79 15.24
N ASN A 344 -2.79 15.14 15.27
CA ASN A 344 -3.28 16.33 15.93
C ASN A 344 -2.93 16.34 17.43
N ILE A 345 -3.06 15.19 18.11
CA ILE A 345 -2.68 15.06 19.53
C ILE A 345 -1.16 15.26 19.70
N LEU A 346 -0.33 14.68 18.82
CA LEU A 346 1.12 14.83 18.89
C LEU A 346 1.58 16.30 18.75
N PHE A 347 0.86 17.08 17.95
CA PHE A 347 1.20 18.48 17.65
C PHE A 347 0.30 19.52 18.34
N ASP A 348 -0.40 19.09 19.41
CA ASP A 348 -1.27 19.96 20.24
C ASP A 348 -2.35 20.69 19.41
N GLU A 349 -2.88 20.00 18.40
CA GLU A 349 -3.96 20.49 17.53
C GLU A 349 -5.32 19.89 17.94
N PRO A 350 -6.44 20.56 17.66
CA PRO A 350 -7.77 20.00 17.90
C PRO A 350 -7.98 18.68 17.13
N TYR A 351 -8.53 17.67 17.79
CA TYR A 351 -8.83 16.38 17.18
C TYR A 351 -10.28 15.98 17.37
N GLU A 352 -10.77 15.16 16.49
CA GLU A 352 -12.11 14.56 16.56
C GLU A 352 -11.97 13.05 16.79
N ILE A 353 -12.97 12.47 17.46
CA ILE A 353 -13.06 11.02 17.63
C ILE A 353 -13.61 10.45 16.32
N PRO A 354 -12.89 9.53 15.68
CA PRO A 354 -13.34 8.93 14.42
C PRO A 354 -14.72 8.27 14.53
N ASN A 355 -15.52 8.44 13.49
CA ASN A 355 -16.79 7.73 13.34
C ASN A 355 -16.65 6.70 12.21
N VAL A 356 -17.13 5.48 12.45
CA VAL A 356 -17.17 4.43 11.41
C VAL A 356 -18.30 4.75 10.44
N LEU A 357 -17.98 4.68 9.15
CA LEU A 357 -18.97 4.47 8.11
C LEU A 357 -19.21 2.97 8.00
N GLU A 358 -20.48 2.54 8.07
CA GLU A 358 -20.83 1.14 7.83
C GLU A 358 -20.54 0.80 6.36
N PHE A 359 -20.02 -0.41 6.13
CA PHE A 359 -19.85 -0.90 4.77
C PHE A 359 -21.20 -0.98 4.05
N GLN A 360 -21.24 -0.43 2.85
CA GLN A 360 -22.41 -0.53 2.00
C GLN A 360 -22.47 -1.95 1.39
N MET A 361 -23.66 -2.54 1.45
CA MET A 361 -23.91 -3.87 0.89
C MET A 361 -24.20 -3.74 -0.61
N ALA A 362 -23.63 -4.66 -1.39
CA ALA A 362 -23.89 -4.78 -2.81
C ALA A 362 -25.01 -5.78 -3.12
N LYS A 363 -25.74 -5.52 -4.21
CA LYS A 363 -26.69 -6.45 -4.82
C LYS A 363 -26.06 -7.07 -6.06
N THR A 364 -26.33 -8.35 -6.27
CA THR A 364 -26.03 -8.97 -7.56
C THR A 364 -27.11 -8.58 -8.56
N LEU A 365 -26.70 -8.01 -9.67
CA LEU A 365 -27.59 -7.68 -10.79
C LEU A 365 -27.37 -8.65 -11.95
N ASP A 366 -28.41 -8.82 -12.75
CA ASP A 366 -28.33 -9.57 -14.00
C ASP A 366 -27.31 -8.91 -14.95
N PRO A 367 -26.40 -9.66 -15.59
CA PRO A 367 -25.46 -9.13 -16.57
C PRO A 367 -26.12 -8.34 -17.71
N GLU A 368 -27.37 -8.67 -18.08
CA GLU A 368 -28.12 -7.90 -19.08
C GLU A 368 -28.45 -6.48 -18.59
N ILE A 369 -28.68 -6.30 -17.29
CA ILE A 369 -28.88 -4.98 -16.70
C ILE A 369 -27.55 -4.22 -16.70
N LEU A 370 -26.47 -4.85 -16.25
CA LEU A 370 -25.14 -4.25 -16.21
C LEU A 370 -24.67 -3.80 -17.60
N ASN A 371 -24.93 -4.59 -18.63
CA ASN A 371 -24.51 -4.29 -20.00
C ASN A 371 -25.15 -3.00 -20.57
N LYS A 372 -26.28 -2.56 -20.03
CA LYS A 372 -26.94 -1.30 -20.43
C LYS A 372 -26.10 -0.07 -20.09
N TYR A 373 -25.23 -0.16 -19.06
CA TYR A 373 -24.39 0.93 -18.57
C TYR A 373 -23.03 1.03 -19.27
N VAL A 374 -22.60 -0.02 -19.96
CA VAL A 374 -21.33 -0.05 -20.68
C VAL A 374 -21.29 1.02 -21.75
N GLY A 375 -20.27 1.87 -21.72
CA GLY A 375 -20.10 2.94 -22.71
C GLY A 375 -19.13 4.03 -22.24
N GLU A 376 -18.95 5.00 -23.09
CA GLU A 376 -18.17 6.20 -22.81
C GLU A 376 -19.10 7.37 -22.52
N TYR A 377 -18.78 8.13 -21.47
CA TYR A 377 -19.60 9.22 -20.94
C TYR A 377 -18.74 10.48 -20.84
N ARG A 378 -19.07 11.50 -21.63
CA ARG A 378 -18.39 12.80 -21.64
C ARG A 378 -18.85 13.64 -20.46
N LEU A 379 -17.90 14.18 -19.70
CA LEU A 379 -18.18 15.03 -18.55
C LEU A 379 -18.77 16.38 -19.00
N ASP A 380 -19.88 16.79 -18.40
CA ASP A 380 -20.55 18.05 -18.75
C ASP A 380 -19.71 19.28 -18.40
N GLU A 381 -18.95 19.24 -17.29
CA GLU A 381 -18.12 20.33 -16.82
C GLU A 381 -16.75 20.42 -17.54
N ASN A 382 -16.28 19.29 -18.10
CA ASN A 382 -15.03 19.23 -18.87
C ASN A 382 -15.21 18.30 -20.09
N PRO A 383 -15.69 18.83 -21.23
CA PRO A 383 -15.98 18.02 -22.41
C PRO A 383 -14.79 17.34 -23.09
N GLU A 384 -13.57 17.72 -22.74
CA GLU A 384 -12.33 17.06 -23.18
C GLU A 384 -12.06 15.76 -22.41
N MET A 385 -12.77 15.55 -21.30
CA MET A 385 -12.63 14.37 -20.46
C MET A 385 -13.86 13.47 -20.57
N SER A 386 -13.61 12.16 -20.57
CA SER A 386 -14.69 11.16 -20.54
C SER A 386 -14.43 10.11 -19.47
N ALA A 387 -15.51 9.64 -18.84
CA ALA A 387 -15.52 8.47 -17.99
C ALA A 387 -15.89 7.26 -18.83
N LYS A 388 -15.22 6.12 -18.66
CA LYS A 388 -15.59 4.87 -19.33
C LYS A 388 -16.17 3.89 -18.32
N VAL A 389 -17.33 3.34 -18.67
CA VAL A 389 -17.95 2.23 -17.94
C VAL A 389 -17.71 0.96 -18.75
N LEU A 390 -16.98 0.03 -18.18
CA LEU A 390 -16.53 -1.21 -18.81
C LEU A 390 -17.14 -2.40 -18.09
N MET A 391 -17.39 -3.50 -18.82
CA MET A 391 -17.77 -4.77 -18.21
C MET A 391 -16.65 -5.80 -18.38
N LYS A 392 -16.21 -6.38 -17.27
CA LYS A 392 -15.24 -7.48 -17.23
C LYS A 392 -15.75 -8.53 -16.24
N ASN A 393 -15.77 -9.80 -16.64
CA ASN A 393 -16.21 -10.92 -15.78
C ASN A 393 -17.59 -10.70 -15.12
N GLN A 394 -18.55 -10.15 -15.88
CA GLN A 394 -19.91 -9.84 -15.43
C GLN A 394 -19.98 -8.77 -14.31
N ARG A 395 -18.98 -7.88 -14.24
CA ARG A 395 -18.88 -6.76 -13.28
C ARG A 395 -18.63 -5.46 -14.03
N LEU A 396 -19.10 -4.35 -13.46
CA LEU A 396 -18.87 -3.02 -14.01
C LEU A 396 -17.66 -2.38 -13.37
N PHE A 397 -16.90 -1.66 -14.19
CA PHE A 397 -15.76 -0.85 -13.77
C PHE A 397 -15.92 0.57 -14.32
N LEU A 398 -15.56 1.54 -13.48
CA LEU A 398 -15.42 2.94 -13.86
C LEU A 398 -13.95 3.25 -14.11
N GLU A 399 -13.64 3.79 -15.27
CA GLU A 399 -12.33 4.30 -15.64
C GLU A 399 -12.45 5.80 -15.87
N LEU A 400 -11.76 6.60 -15.05
CA LEU A 400 -11.62 8.04 -15.20
C LEU A 400 -10.28 8.36 -15.85
N PRO A 401 -10.15 9.49 -16.60
CA PRO A 401 -8.89 9.88 -17.22
C PRO A 401 -7.74 9.96 -16.22
N GLY A 402 -6.64 9.23 -16.48
CA GLY A 402 -5.47 9.19 -15.61
C GLY A 402 -5.67 8.44 -14.29
N SER A 403 -6.75 7.67 -14.14
CA SER A 403 -7.02 6.88 -12.94
C SER A 403 -7.04 5.38 -13.20
N MET A 404 -6.92 4.60 -12.12
CA MET A 404 -7.13 3.15 -12.17
C MET A 404 -8.60 2.82 -12.49
N LYS A 405 -8.83 1.61 -12.99
CA LYS A 405 -10.19 1.04 -13.13
C LYS A 405 -10.72 0.67 -11.76
N LEU A 406 -11.85 1.24 -11.39
CA LEU A 406 -12.49 1.02 -10.10
C LEU A 406 -13.76 0.19 -10.27
N GLU A 407 -13.90 -0.89 -9.53
CA GLU A 407 -15.12 -1.72 -9.58
C GLU A 407 -16.31 -0.97 -8.99
N MET A 408 -17.46 -1.11 -9.65
CA MET A 408 -18.73 -0.49 -9.30
C MET A 408 -19.66 -1.53 -8.69
N TYR A 409 -20.03 -1.37 -7.44
CA TYR A 409 -20.91 -2.28 -6.70
C TYR A 409 -22.35 -1.76 -6.68
N ALA A 410 -23.30 -2.55 -7.13
CA ALA A 410 -24.69 -2.13 -7.23
C ALA A 410 -25.37 -2.01 -5.86
N VAL A 411 -26.00 -0.89 -5.58
CA VAL A 411 -26.94 -0.69 -4.47
C VAL A 411 -28.38 -0.95 -4.93
N SER A 412 -28.67 -0.53 -6.15
CA SER A 412 -29.93 -0.72 -6.84
C SER A 412 -29.67 -0.97 -8.33
N ASP A 413 -30.73 -1.10 -9.12
CA ASP A 413 -30.58 -1.29 -10.57
C ASP A 413 -29.86 -0.11 -11.24
N THR A 414 -29.84 1.08 -10.65
CA THR A 414 -29.30 2.30 -11.27
C THR A 414 -28.24 3.01 -10.43
N GLU A 415 -27.97 2.55 -9.21
CA GLU A 415 -27.07 3.20 -8.28
C GLU A 415 -25.97 2.24 -7.82
N PHE A 416 -24.73 2.73 -7.87
CA PHE A 416 -23.52 1.97 -7.58
C PHE A 416 -22.61 2.77 -6.68
N PHE A 417 -21.80 2.10 -5.85
CA PHE A 417 -20.75 2.70 -5.07
C PHE A 417 -19.37 2.15 -5.47
N LEU A 418 -18.34 2.93 -5.22
CA LEU A 418 -16.93 2.53 -5.37
C LEU A 418 -16.38 2.25 -3.98
N ARG A 419 -15.83 1.06 -3.79
CA ARG A 419 -15.39 0.59 -2.47
C ARG A 419 -14.17 1.32 -1.92
N SER A 420 -13.25 1.70 -2.80
CA SER A 420 -11.99 2.36 -2.44
C SER A 420 -12.11 3.87 -2.25
N LEU A 421 -13.27 4.44 -2.57
CA LEU A 421 -13.52 5.87 -2.54
C LEU A 421 -14.95 6.10 -2.03
N SER A 422 -15.19 7.18 -1.29
CA SER A 422 -16.55 7.61 -0.90
C SER A 422 -17.31 8.18 -2.11
N VAL A 423 -17.38 7.39 -3.21
CA VAL A 423 -17.97 7.80 -4.47
C VAL A 423 -19.20 6.95 -4.78
N THR A 424 -20.28 7.62 -5.15
CA THR A 424 -21.51 7.01 -5.67
C THR A 424 -21.68 7.38 -7.13
N VAL A 425 -22.04 6.37 -7.96
CA VAL A 425 -22.36 6.55 -9.38
C VAL A 425 -23.81 6.21 -9.61
N LYS A 426 -24.58 7.12 -10.20
CA LYS A 426 -26.01 6.95 -10.46
C LYS A 426 -26.33 7.16 -11.93
N PHE A 427 -26.99 6.18 -12.54
CA PHE A 427 -27.48 6.27 -13.92
C PHE A 427 -28.91 6.79 -13.94
N ALA A 428 -29.22 7.67 -14.89
CA ALA A 428 -30.59 8.15 -15.09
C ALA A 428 -31.48 7.01 -15.57
N ASN A 429 -32.64 6.86 -14.92
CA ASN A 429 -33.64 5.86 -15.29
C ASN A 429 -34.60 6.40 -16.41
N ASP A 430 -34.03 6.76 -17.57
CA ASP A 430 -34.72 7.28 -18.72
C ASP A 430 -35.00 6.20 -19.81
N GLY A 431 -34.77 4.94 -19.45
CA GLY A 431 -34.89 3.79 -20.36
C GLY A 431 -33.75 3.64 -21.38
N ILE A 432 -32.87 4.64 -21.49
CA ILE A 432 -31.76 4.68 -22.45
C ILE A 432 -30.40 4.84 -21.73
N TYR A 433 -30.42 5.13 -20.42
CA TYR A 433 -29.25 5.27 -19.56
C TYR A 433 -28.18 6.21 -20.15
N ARG A 434 -28.59 7.36 -20.63
CA ARG A 434 -27.74 8.33 -21.34
C ARG A 434 -26.93 9.23 -20.42
N HIS A 435 -27.29 9.28 -19.14
CA HIS A 435 -26.64 10.16 -18.18
C HIS A 435 -26.16 9.35 -16.97
N LEU A 436 -24.98 9.69 -16.47
CA LEU A 436 -24.52 9.26 -15.17
C LEU A 436 -24.15 10.48 -14.32
N THR A 437 -24.27 10.33 -13.02
CA THR A 437 -23.87 11.31 -12.02
C THR A 437 -22.88 10.65 -11.09
N ILE A 438 -21.75 11.30 -10.84
CA ILE A 438 -20.71 10.87 -9.93
C ILE A 438 -20.71 11.81 -8.74
N HIS A 439 -20.91 11.28 -7.54
CA HIS A 439 -20.84 12.01 -6.28
C HIS A 439 -19.60 11.54 -5.49
N ASP A 440 -18.74 12.46 -5.09
CA ASP A 440 -17.53 12.19 -4.27
C ASP A 440 -17.64 12.75 -2.84
N GLY A 441 -18.83 12.86 -2.31
CA GLY A 441 -19.11 13.42 -0.98
C GLY A 441 -19.15 14.94 -0.95
N SER A 442 -18.33 15.65 -1.72
CA SER A 442 -18.24 17.11 -1.76
C SER A 442 -18.69 17.71 -3.08
N THR A 443 -18.50 17.02 -4.18
CA THR A 443 -18.83 17.47 -5.53
C THR A 443 -19.75 16.49 -6.24
N THR A 444 -20.44 17.02 -7.25
CA THR A 444 -21.31 16.23 -8.14
C THR A 444 -20.94 16.55 -9.55
N GLN A 445 -20.53 15.54 -10.30
CA GLN A 445 -20.24 15.64 -11.72
C GLN A 445 -21.27 14.88 -12.52
N THR A 446 -21.73 15.46 -13.63
CA THR A 446 -22.61 14.79 -14.58
C THR A 446 -21.91 14.49 -15.88
N ALA A 447 -22.28 13.37 -16.52
CA ALA A 447 -21.71 12.97 -17.78
C ALA A 447 -22.78 12.36 -18.70
N ARG A 448 -22.60 12.54 -20.01
CA ARG A 448 -23.51 12.07 -21.06
C ARG A 448 -22.84 11.04 -21.92
N ARG A 449 -23.56 9.96 -22.18
CA ARG A 449 -23.10 8.88 -23.08
C ARG A 449 -22.92 9.42 -24.50
N ILE A 450 -21.76 9.08 -25.11
CA ILE A 450 -21.40 9.46 -26.49
C ILE A 450 -21.35 8.26 -27.41
#